data_c14dc28f029e3510e8fcb8d8d8698df3
#
_entry.id   c14dc28f029e3510e8fcb8d8d8698df3
#
_cell.length_a   1.000
_cell.length_b   1.000
_cell.length_c   1.000
_cell.angle_alpha   90.00
_cell.angle_beta   90.00
_cell.angle_gamma   90.00
#
_symmetry.space_group_name_H-M   'P 1'
#
loop_
_entity.id
_entity.type
_entity.pdbx_description
1 polymer ?
#
loop_
_entity_poly.entity_id
_entity_poly.type
_entity_poly.pdbx_seq_one_letter_code
_entity_poly.pdbx_strand_id
1 'polypeptide(L)'
;RGALLRFVPQNPLPPCSRLCYHKGDKYKKRPSRRAVQGAFFPMNSIKKGIWPTMITPYAQNGQVDGEAAARIVDWYAEKGCDGIFAVCQSSEMFDLTLTERVQLAQTVVSAAKGRLEVIASGHISDDPAAQEEELRALVDTGVSAVVMVSNRLAAADEDDSVWIRRAEHLLDALPDVTFGLYECPYPYKRLMSEKTLAYCARSGRFAFLKDTCCDARLIRERLALIRREAASANAAPLQLYNANTLTLLESLRDGAAGFSGVMANLHPELYVWLYHNWRADPQRAEELQALLTLLSSLEAQGYPICAKQHMNDVGVPMTLVSRSAPPSAFGYVPRETLRQAEQMERLARKLCLLD
;
A
#
# COMPACT_ATOMS: atom_id res chain seq x y z
N ARG A 1 36.87 -1.27 1.10
CA ARG A 1 36.47 -0.64 2.39
C ARG A 1 35.37 0.34 2.04
N GLY A 2 34.09 -0.09 2.16
CA GLY A 2 32.90 0.67 1.81
C GLY A 2 32.47 1.56 2.98
N ALA A 3 32.29 2.85 2.73
CA ALA A 3 31.71 3.78 3.66
C ALA A 3 30.18 3.72 3.55
N LEU A 4 29.52 3.19 4.56
CA LEU A 4 28.09 3.32 4.79
C LEU A 4 27.78 4.76 5.21
N LEU A 5 27.17 5.54 4.35
CA LEU A 5 26.62 6.85 4.69
C LEU A 5 25.40 6.67 5.61
N ARG A 6 25.60 6.95 6.90
CA ARG A 6 24.50 7.12 7.86
C ARG A 6 23.92 8.52 7.67
N PHE A 7 22.68 8.60 7.24
CA PHE A 7 21.87 9.83 7.33
C PHE A 7 21.40 10.00 8.77
N VAL A 8 21.88 11.02 9.46
CA VAL A 8 21.36 11.50 10.74
C VAL A 8 20.66 12.84 10.45
N PRO A 9 19.37 13.00 10.71
CA PRO A 9 18.75 14.32 10.61
C PRO A 9 19.11 15.13 11.86
N GLN A 10 19.79 16.24 11.67
CA GLN A 10 19.94 17.27 12.70
C GLN A 10 18.85 18.33 12.46
N ASN A 11 17.83 18.38 13.33
CA ASN A 11 17.26 19.59 13.91
C ASN A 11 15.97 19.26 14.68
N PRO A 12 15.82 19.70 15.93
CA PRO A 12 14.56 19.57 16.68
C PRO A 12 13.56 20.63 16.23
N LEU A 13 12.31 20.20 16.04
CA LEU A 13 11.18 21.06 15.75
C LEU A 13 10.81 21.92 16.97
N PRO A 14 10.35 23.17 16.79
CA PRO A 14 9.88 24.01 17.87
C PRO A 14 8.54 23.53 18.44
N PRO A 15 8.22 23.83 19.72
CA PRO A 15 7.02 23.34 20.38
C PRO A 15 5.77 24.00 19.80
N CYS A 16 4.79 23.17 19.46
CA CYS A 16 3.49 23.56 18.95
C CYS A 16 2.66 24.25 20.04
N SER A 17 2.25 25.49 19.81
CA SER A 17 1.35 26.26 20.65
C SER A 17 -0.05 25.65 20.67
N ARG A 18 -0.61 25.49 21.88
CA ARG A 18 -1.97 24.99 22.14
C ARG A 18 -3.02 25.88 21.46
N LEU A 19 -3.72 25.33 20.49
CA LEU A 19 -5.00 25.88 20.01
C LEU A 19 -6.12 25.22 20.79
N CYS A 20 -6.88 26.03 21.55
CA CYS A 20 -8.07 25.62 22.27
C CYS A 20 -9.19 25.30 21.28
N TYR A 21 -9.65 24.06 21.26
CA TYR A 21 -10.88 23.68 20.56
C TYR A 21 -12.09 23.90 21.46
N HIS A 22 -13.06 24.67 20.96
CA HIS A 22 -14.38 24.81 21.56
C HIS A 22 -15.16 23.50 21.46
N LYS A 23 -15.59 22.97 22.61
CA LYS A 23 -16.57 21.89 22.70
C LYS A 23 -17.94 22.40 22.23
N GLY A 24 -18.52 21.75 21.25
CA GLY A 24 -19.94 21.88 20.99
C GLY A 24 -20.40 21.55 19.59
N ASP A 25 -20.39 20.28 19.21
CA ASP A 25 -21.36 19.78 18.24
C ASP A 25 -21.80 18.36 18.61
N LYS A 26 -23.11 18.25 18.84
CA LYS A 26 -23.76 17.01 19.29
C LYS A 26 -23.90 16.07 18.10
N TYR A 27 -23.04 15.05 18.02
CA TYR A 27 -23.26 13.91 17.11
C TYR A 27 -24.59 13.22 17.46
N LYS A 28 -25.56 13.29 16.56
CA LYS A 28 -26.80 12.48 16.62
C LYS A 28 -26.40 11.01 16.47
N LYS A 29 -26.56 10.24 17.56
CA LYS A 29 -26.46 8.78 17.53
C LYS A 29 -27.44 8.23 16.48
N ARG A 30 -26.92 7.58 15.41
CA ARG A 30 -27.75 6.73 14.56
C ARG A 30 -28.25 5.55 15.40
N PRO A 31 -29.49 5.07 15.18
CA PRO A 31 -30.03 3.96 15.96
C PRO A 31 -29.19 2.71 15.73
N SER A 32 -28.79 2.05 16.82
CA SER A 32 -28.10 0.76 16.83
C SER A 32 -28.94 -0.27 16.07
N ARG A 33 -28.44 -0.82 14.98
CA ARG A 33 -29.02 -2.03 14.38
C ARG A 33 -28.89 -3.16 15.40
N ARG A 34 -30.02 -3.70 15.86
CA ARG A 34 -30.08 -4.89 16.73
C ARG A 34 -29.25 -6.00 16.07
N ALA A 35 -28.33 -6.58 16.85
CA ALA A 35 -27.60 -7.77 16.49
C ALA A 35 -28.59 -8.88 16.11
N VAL A 36 -28.62 -9.26 14.85
CA VAL A 36 -29.24 -10.49 14.39
C VAL A 36 -28.17 -11.55 14.53
N GLN A 37 -28.32 -12.43 15.55
CA GLN A 37 -27.50 -13.61 15.69
C GLN A 37 -27.58 -14.47 14.43
N GLY A 38 -26.45 -14.74 13.78
CA GLY A 38 -26.31 -15.79 12.77
C GLY A 38 -26.23 -15.36 11.31
N ALA A 39 -26.16 -14.08 10.95
CA ALA A 39 -25.85 -13.69 9.57
C ALA A 39 -24.33 -13.63 9.39
N PHE A 40 -23.77 -14.64 8.76
CA PHE A 40 -22.44 -14.62 8.17
C PHE A 40 -22.49 -13.59 7.03
N PHE A 41 -22.14 -12.34 7.28
CA PHE A 41 -21.85 -11.40 6.20
C PHE A 41 -20.56 -11.88 5.54
N PRO A 42 -20.59 -12.24 4.24
CA PRO A 42 -19.33 -12.49 3.56
C PRO A 42 -18.53 -11.18 3.63
N MET A 43 -17.40 -11.19 4.32
CA MET A 43 -16.44 -10.11 4.22
C MET A 43 -16.16 -9.90 2.74
N ASN A 44 -16.20 -8.66 2.27
CA ASN A 44 -15.89 -8.35 0.89
C ASN A 44 -14.48 -8.86 0.60
N SER A 45 -14.38 -9.89 -0.24
CA SER A 45 -13.08 -10.40 -0.65
C SER A 45 -12.42 -9.35 -1.53
N ILE A 46 -11.23 -8.92 -1.15
CA ILE A 46 -10.40 -8.03 -1.97
C ILE A 46 -9.98 -8.76 -3.25
N LYS A 47 -10.04 -8.09 -4.41
CA LYS A 47 -9.63 -8.66 -5.69
C LYS A 47 -8.15 -9.03 -5.68
N LYS A 48 -7.84 -10.21 -6.21
CA LYS A 48 -6.47 -10.61 -6.49
C LYS A 48 -5.92 -9.87 -7.70
N GLY A 49 -4.61 -9.64 -7.75
CA GLY A 49 -3.97 -9.02 -8.91
C GLY A 49 -2.98 -7.91 -8.56
N ILE A 50 -2.99 -6.84 -9.34
CA ILE A 50 -2.00 -5.77 -9.27
C ILE A 50 -2.58 -4.53 -8.59
N TRP A 51 -1.90 -4.11 -7.51
CA TRP A 51 -2.33 -3.03 -6.63
C TRP A 51 -1.20 -1.98 -6.48
N PRO A 52 -1.10 -0.99 -7.39
CA PRO A 52 -0.14 0.09 -7.23
C PRO A 52 -0.24 0.77 -5.86
N THR A 53 0.91 1.03 -5.24
CA THR A 53 1.01 1.90 -4.09
C THR A 53 1.09 3.33 -4.57
N MET A 54 -0.06 3.98 -4.71
CA MET A 54 -0.21 5.26 -5.40
C MET A 54 0.69 6.34 -4.82
N ILE A 55 1.29 7.14 -5.69
CA ILE A 55 1.98 8.39 -5.32
C ILE A 55 1.00 9.54 -5.16
N THR A 56 1.32 10.54 -4.32
CA THR A 56 0.50 11.75 -4.18
C THR A 56 1.00 12.85 -5.11
N PRO A 57 0.21 13.29 -6.08
CA PRO A 57 0.53 14.49 -6.85
C PRO A 57 0.24 15.74 -6.02
N TYR A 58 1.10 16.75 -6.14
CA TYR A 58 0.93 18.06 -5.52
C TYR A 58 0.90 19.15 -6.57
N ALA A 59 0.18 20.22 -6.29
CA ALA A 59 0.28 21.48 -7.02
C ALA A 59 1.60 22.20 -6.68
N GLN A 60 1.97 23.26 -7.42
CA GLN A 60 3.19 24.03 -7.18
C GLN A 60 3.26 24.68 -5.78
N ASN A 61 2.11 24.97 -5.18
CA ASN A 61 2.01 25.50 -3.82
C ASN A 61 2.11 24.41 -2.73
N GLY A 62 2.34 23.15 -3.12
CA GLY A 62 2.48 22.00 -2.21
C GLY A 62 1.15 21.42 -1.71
N GLN A 63 -0.01 21.90 -2.16
CA GLN A 63 -1.30 21.28 -1.85
C GLN A 63 -1.50 19.99 -2.68
N VAL A 64 -2.29 19.04 -2.16
CA VAL A 64 -2.65 17.82 -2.90
C VAL A 64 -3.45 18.20 -4.15
N ASP A 65 -3.02 17.70 -5.31
CA ASP A 65 -3.69 17.88 -6.59
C ASP A 65 -4.69 16.74 -6.86
N GLY A 66 -5.96 17.00 -6.54
CA GLY A 66 -7.02 16.00 -6.73
C GLY A 66 -7.31 15.67 -8.20
N GLU A 67 -7.12 16.61 -9.12
CA GLU A 67 -7.32 16.34 -10.55
C GLU A 67 -6.21 15.44 -11.11
N ALA A 68 -4.96 15.69 -10.73
CA ALA A 68 -3.86 14.82 -11.09
C ALA A 68 -4.02 13.42 -10.44
N ALA A 69 -4.51 13.35 -9.19
CA ALA A 69 -4.82 12.07 -8.55
C ALA A 69 -5.87 11.29 -9.34
N ALA A 70 -6.93 11.93 -9.81
CA ALA A 70 -7.95 11.28 -10.64
C ALA A 70 -7.37 10.76 -11.97
N ARG A 71 -6.46 11.53 -12.62
CA ARG A 71 -5.77 11.07 -13.84
C ARG A 71 -4.91 9.84 -13.61
N ILE A 72 -4.20 9.77 -12.47
CA ILE A 72 -3.43 8.58 -12.08
C ILE A 72 -4.36 7.35 -11.93
N VAL A 73 -5.53 7.52 -11.30
CA VAL A 73 -6.53 6.46 -11.15
C VAL A 73 -7.02 5.95 -12.50
N ASP A 74 -7.33 6.86 -13.44
CA ASP A 74 -7.73 6.50 -14.80
C ASP A 74 -6.62 5.71 -15.51
N TRP A 75 -5.38 6.17 -15.39
CA TRP A 75 -4.22 5.46 -15.98
C TRP A 75 -4.04 4.05 -15.41
N TYR A 76 -4.16 3.84 -14.08
CA TYR A 76 -4.09 2.49 -13.52
C TYR A 76 -5.20 1.58 -14.04
N ALA A 77 -6.42 2.11 -14.20
CA ALA A 77 -7.53 1.35 -14.75
C ALA A 77 -7.29 0.96 -16.21
N GLU A 78 -6.76 1.88 -17.02
CA GLU A 78 -6.40 1.63 -18.43
C GLU A 78 -5.27 0.59 -18.57
N LYS A 79 -4.36 0.55 -17.60
CA LYS A 79 -3.26 -0.42 -17.55
C LYS A 79 -3.68 -1.79 -16.98
N GLY A 80 -4.95 -1.96 -16.62
CA GLY A 80 -5.51 -3.25 -16.19
C GLY A 80 -5.21 -3.61 -14.74
N CYS A 81 -4.90 -2.64 -13.87
CA CYS A 81 -4.78 -2.89 -12.44
C CYS A 81 -6.12 -3.35 -11.84
N ASP A 82 -6.06 -4.09 -10.74
CA ASP A 82 -7.24 -4.64 -10.05
C ASP A 82 -7.71 -3.76 -8.89
N GLY A 83 -6.78 -3.02 -8.29
CA GLY A 83 -7.07 -2.10 -7.21
C GLY A 83 -5.96 -1.07 -7.00
N ILE A 84 -6.13 -0.22 -5.99
CA ILE A 84 -5.19 0.85 -5.63
C ILE A 84 -4.99 0.87 -4.12
N PHE A 85 -3.75 0.93 -3.68
CA PHE A 85 -3.41 1.30 -2.31
C PHE A 85 -3.19 2.82 -2.28
N ALA A 86 -4.26 3.57 -1.99
CA ALA A 86 -4.34 5.01 -2.23
C ALA A 86 -3.51 5.84 -1.24
N VAL A 87 -3.58 5.50 0.05
CA VAL A 87 -2.86 6.22 1.12
C VAL A 87 -1.91 5.24 1.80
N CYS A 88 -0.61 5.37 1.52
CA CYS A 88 0.45 4.51 2.04
C CYS A 88 1.76 5.28 2.11
N GLN A 89 2.89 4.63 2.38
CA GLN A 89 4.19 5.32 2.42
C GLN A 89 4.53 5.97 1.07
N SER A 90 4.25 5.30 -0.06
CA SER A 90 4.46 5.88 -1.40
C SER A 90 3.65 7.16 -1.64
N SER A 91 2.49 7.27 -0.99
CA SER A 91 1.66 8.47 -1.03
C SER A 91 2.14 9.57 -0.08
N GLU A 92 3.30 9.40 0.54
CA GLU A 92 3.85 10.35 1.51
C GLU A 92 2.92 10.54 2.73
N MET A 93 2.24 9.44 3.19
CA MET A 93 1.17 9.50 4.20
C MET A 93 1.61 10.13 5.53
N PHE A 94 2.91 10.07 5.86
CA PHE A 94 3.47 10.66 7.08
C PHE A 94 3.64 12.18 6.97
N ASP A 95 3.61 12.73 5.75
CA ASP A 95 3.71 14.15 5.44
C ASP A 95 2.34 14.77 5.08
N LEU A 96 1.27 13.98 5.16
CA LEU A 96 -0.11 14.40 4.96
C LEU A 96 -0.84 14.56 6.30
N THR A 97 -1.60 15.63 6.45
CA THR A 97 -2.56 15.77 7.57
C THR A 97 -3.68 14.73 7.45
N LEU A 98 -4.40 14.44 8.53
CA LEU A 98 -5.56 13.54 8.48
C LEU A 98 -6.58 13.98 7.44
N THR A 99 -6.86 15.27 7.37
CA THR A 99 -7.79 15.85 6.36
C THR A 99 -7.31 15.56 4.94
N GLU A 100 -6.02 15.73 4.64
CA GLU A 100 -5.46 15.45 3.32
C GLU A 100 -5.49 13.95 2.99
N ARG A 101 -5.20 13.07 3.96
CA ARG A 101 -5.32 11.61 3.78
C ARG A 101 -6.75 11.19 3.43
N VAL A 102 -7.74 11.74 4.14
CA VAL A 102 -9.16 11.49 3.89
C VAL A 102 -9.58 12.04 2.52
N GLN A 103 -9.21 13.27 2.18
CA GLN A 103 -9.51 13.87 0.89
C GLN A 103 -8.91 13.09 -0.27
N LEU A 104 -7.65 12.64 -0.13
CA LEU A 104 -6.99 11.83 -1.15
C LEU A 104 -7.72 10.50 -1.34
N ALA A 105 -8.05 9.78 -0.26
CA ALA A 105 -8.80 8.53 -0.33
C ALA A 105 -10.17 8.72 -0.99
N GLN A 106 -10.93 9.76 -0.63
CA GLN A 106 -12.22 10.09 -1.24
C GLN A 106 -12.10 10.40 -2.73
N THR A 107 -11.06 11.17 -3.12
CA THR A 107 -10.78 11.48 -4.52
C THR A 107 -10.52 10.21 -5.31
N VAL A 108 -9.68 9.31 -4.79
CA VAL A 108 -9.34 8.04 -5.46
C VAL A 108 -10.56 7.12 -5.57
N VAL A 109 -11.35 6.96 -4.50
CA VAL A 109 -12.60 6.18 -4.52
C VAL A 109 -13.57 6.73 -5.56
N SER A 110 -13.75 8.04 -5.58
CA SER A 110 -14.65 8.72 -6.53
C SER A 110 -14.19 8.56 -7.99
N ALA A 111 -12.88 8.69 -8.24
CA ALA A 111 -12.29 8.54 -9.58
C ALA A 111 -12.29 7.08 -10.04
N ALA A 112 -12.14 6.12 -9.13
CA ALA A 112 -12.17 4.69 -9.46
C ALA A 112 -13.51 4.24 -10.05
N LYS A 113 -14.63 4.83 -9.64
CA LYS A 113 -15.99 4.58 -10.19
C LYS A 113 -16.33 3.07 -10.24
N GLY A 114 -15.85 2.29 -9.29
CA GLY A 114 -16.03 0.83 -9.25
C GLY A 114 -15.18 0.02 -10.25
N ARG A 115 -14.37 0.65 -11.10
CA ARG A 115 -13.41 -0.04 -12.00
C ARG A 115 -12.30 -0.72 -11.22
N LEU A 116 -11.81 -0.04 -10.19
CA LEU A 116 -10.74 -0.48 -9.28
C LEU A 116 -11.28 -0.52 -7.86
N GLU A 117 -10.85 -1.52 -7.09
CA GLU A 117 -11.03 -1.49 -5.65
C GLU A 117 -9.99 -0.56 -5.01
N VAL A 118 -10.36 0.10 -3.92
CA VAL A 118 -9.47 1.06 -3.25
C VAL A 118 -9.30 0.66 -1.79
N ILE A 119 -8.05 0.52 -1.35
CA ILE A 119 -7.70 0.42 0.07
C ILE A 119 -6.87 1.64 0.47
N ALA A 120 -6.93 2.01 1.74
CA ALA A 120 -6.12 3.10 2.27
C ALA A 120 -5.62 2.79 3.67
N SER A 121 -4.39 3.23 3.97
CA SER A 121 -3.86 3.39 5.31
C SER A 121 -4.01 4.86 5.73
N GLY A 122 -3.53 5.22 6.82
CA GLY A 122 -3.54 6.55 7.42
C GLY A 122 -3.43 6.39 8.93
N HIS A 123 -3.25 5.16 9.32
CA HIS A 123 -2.95 4.68 10.66
C HIS A 123 -1.47 4.97 10.97
N ILE A 124 -1.17 6.23 11.32
CA ILE A 124 0.22 6.68 11.50
C ILE A 124 0.54 7.16 12.92
N SER A 125 -0.48 7.44 13.74
CA SER A 125 -0.30 7.91 15.12
C SER A 125 0.18 6.80 16.05
N ASP A 126 0.88 7.18 17.12
CA ASP A 126 1.28 6.26 18.20
C ASP A 126 0.21 6.19 19.32
N ASP A 127 -0.66 7.20 19.41
CA ASP A 127 -1.75 7.26 20.39
C ASP A 127 -2.95 6.38 19.94
N PRO A 128 -3.42 5.43 20.76
CA PRO A 128 -4.53 4.54 20.40
C PRO A 128 -5.84 5.24 20.05
N ALA A 129 -6.17 6.34 20.72
CA ALA A 129 -7.40 7.10 20.44
C ALA A 129 -7.30 7.80 19.09
N ALA A 130 -6.14 8.37 18.77
CA ALA A 130 -5.88 8.95 17.45
C ALA A 130 -5.86 7.89 16.35
N GLN A 131 -5.36 6.69 16.60
CA GLN A 131 -5.40 5.56 15.65
C GLN A 131 -6.84 5.17 15.29
N GLU A 132 -7.74 5.10 16.30
CA GLU A 132 -9.15 4.82 16.05
C GLU A 132 -9.81 5.93 15.21
N GLU A 133 -9.55 7.21 15.53
CA GLU A 133 -10.03 8.35 14.75
C GLU A 133 -9.56 8.30 13.29
N GLU A 134 -8.26 8.05 13.06
CA GLU A 134 -7.67 7.94 11.75
C GLU A 134 -8.33 6.82 10.91
N LEU A 135 -8.50 5.63 11.47
CA LEU A 135 -9.12 4.50 10.79
C LEU A 135 -10.60 4.77 10.49
N ARG A 136 -11.34 5.31 11.46
CA ARG A 136 -12.77 5.66 11.31
C ARG A 136 -12.97 6.70 10.21
N ALA A 137 -12.14 7.73 10.15
CA ALA A 137 -12.21 8.76 9.12
C ALA A 137 -11.97 8.19 7.72
N LEU A 138 -11.12 7.18 7.59
CA LEU A 138 -10.88 6.50 6.31
C LEU A 138 -12.00 5.53 5.93
N VAL A 139 -12.65 4.87 6.88
CA VAL A 139 -13.84 4.04 6.61
C VAL A 139 -14.94 4.86 5.93
N ASP A 140 -15.15 6.10 6.40
CA ASP A 140 -16.18 6.99 5.86
C ASP A 140 -15.90 7.46 4.42
N THR A 141 -14.70 7.23 3.88
CA THR A 141 -14.35 7.54 2.48
C THR A 141 -14.89 6.53 1.48
N GLY A 142 -15.35 5.36 1.92
CA GLY A 142 -15.86 4.29 1.06
C GLY A 142 -14.80 3.35 0.51
N VAL A 143 -13.60 3.31 1.09
CA VAL A 143 -12.58 2.31 0.75
C VAL A 143 -13.05 0.89 1.06
N SER A 144 -12.60 -0.10 0.27
CA SER A 144 -12.95 -1.51 0.43
C SER A 144 -12.34 -2.12 1.70
N ALA A 145 -11.19 -1.61 2.13
CA ALA A 145 -10.58 -1.96 3.41
C ALA A 145 -9.72 -0.80 3.94
N VAL A 146 -9.65 -0.68 5.27
CA VAL A 146 -8.67 0.20 5.94
C VAL A 146 -7.46 -0.62 6.35
N VAL A 147 -6.26 -0.10 6.13
CA VAL A 147 -5.01 -0.84 6.30
C VAL A 147 -4.30 -0.38 7.58
N MET A 148 -4.16 -1.30 8.53
CA MET A 148 -3.35 -1.09 9.73
C MET A 148 -1.86 -1.22 9.39
N VAL A 149 -1.06 -0.32 9.93
CA VAL A 149 0.40 -0.34 9.81
C VAL A 149 1.00 -1.13 10.97
N SER A 150 1.72 -2.21 10.67
CA SER A 150 2.17 -3.19 11.67
C SER A 150 3.06 -2.58 12.77
N ASN A 151 3.91 -1.61 12.43
CA ASN A 151 4.79 -0.94 13.39
C ASN A 151 4.10 0.17 14.22
N ARG A 152 2.79 0.41 14.02
CA ARG A 152 1.99 1.32 14.87
C ARG A 152 1.24 0.59 15.98
N LEU A 153 1.12 -0.72 15.85
CA LEU A 153 0.45 -1.56 16.86
C LEU A 153 1.36 -2.03 17.98
N ALA A 154 2.68 -1.95 17.81
CA ALA A 154 3.65 -2.19 18.88
C ALA A 154 4.99 -1.53 18.54
N ALA A 155 5.69 -1.02 19.54
CA ALA A 155 7.05 -0.50 19.39
C ALA A 155 8.04 -1.62 19.01
N ALA A 156 9.25 -1.24 18.58
CA ALA A 156 10.24 -2.20 18.09
C ALA A 156 10.67 -3.23 19.15
N ASP A 157 10.63 -2.84 20.43
CA ASP A 157 11.00 -3.63 21.60
C ASP A 157 9.79 -4.26 22.32
N GLU A 158 8.56 -3.95 21.92
CA GLU A 158 7.35 -4.56 22.46
C GLU A 158 7.06 -5.92 21.81
N ASP A 159 6.55 -6.87 22.59
CA ASP A 159 6.24 -8.21 22.10
C ASP A 159 4.90 -8.29 21.32
N ASP A 160 4.66 -9.45 20.73
CA ASP A 160 3.48 -9.68 19.91
C ASP A 160 2.17 -9.67 20.70
N SER A 161 2.19 -9.88 22.02
CA SER A 161 0.98 -9.79 22.83
C SER A 161 0.49 -8.35 22.97
N VAL A 162 1.41 -7.38 22.97
CA VAL A 162 1.07 -5.95 22.91
C VAL A 162 0.42 -5.63 21.58
N TRP A 163 1.06 -6.09 20.48
CA TRP A 163 0.54 -5.92 19.13
C TRP A 163 -0.89 -6.46 18.99
N ILE A 164 -1.11 -7.70 19.45
CA ILE A 164 -2.42 -8.37 19.35
C ILE A 164 -3.47 -7.61 20.16
N ARG A 165 -3.19 -7.21 21.42
CA ARG A 165 -4.16 -6.46 22.24
C ARG A 165 -4.56 -5.13 21.60
N ARG A 166 -3.61 -4.40 21.00
CA ARG A 166 -3.92 -3.13 20.30
C ARG A 166 -4.72 -3.38 19.02
N ALA A 167 -4.42 -4.46 18.29
CA ALA A 167 -5.22 -4.87 17.14
C ALA A 167 -6.65 -5.23 17.57
N GLU A 168 -6.83 -6.04 18.63
CA GLU A 168 -8.14 -6.40 19.19
C GLU A 168 -8.97 -5.16 19.54
N HIS A 169 -8.36 -4.19 20.21
CA HIS A 169 -9.03 -2.95 20.55
C HIS A 169 -9.60 -2.24 19.31
N LEU A 170 -8.83 -2.14 18.23
CA LEU A 170 -9.27 -1.50 16.98
C LEU A 170 -10.33 -2.33 16.24
N LEU A 171 -10.23 -3.67 16.27
CA LEU A 171 -11.23 -4.56 15.70
C LEU A 171 -12.58 -4.44 16.42
N ASP A 172 -12.55 -4.32 17.75
CA ASP A 172 -13.75 -4.15 18.57
C ASP A 172 -14.38 -2.76 18.40
N ALA A 173 -13.56 -1.73 18.25
CA ALA A 173 -14.01 -0.36 17.98
C ALA A 173 -14.68 -0.19 16.60
N LEU A 174 -14.31 -1.05 15.63
CA LEU A 174 -14.76 -1.01 14.25
C LEU A 174 -15.29 -2.40 13.79
N PRO A 175 -16.40 -2.91 14.34
CA PRO A 175 -16.84 -4.30 14.18
C PRO A 175 -17.21 -4.67 12.75
N ASP A 176 -17.72 -3.73 11.94
CA ASP A 176 -18.25 -3.97 10.58
C ASP A 176 -17.24 -3.61 9.48
N VAL A 177 -15.95 -3.42 9.85
CA VAL A 177 -14.91 -2.94 8.92
C VAL A 177 -14.05 -4.10 8.44
N THR A 178 -13.75 -4.14 7.14
CA THR A 178 -12.72 -5.00 6.56
C THR A 178 -11.35 -4.35 6.73
N PHE A 179 -10.40 -5.10 7.26
CA PHE A 179 -9.05 -4.61 7.50
C PHE A 179 -8.03 -5.18 6.51
N GLY A 180 -6.99 -4.39 6.28
CA GLY A 180 -5.73 -4.83 5.69
C GLY A 180 -4.58 -4.67 6.69
N LEU A 181 -3.42 -5.21 6.32
CA LEU A 181 -2.16 -5.10 7.06
C LEU A 181 -1.07 -4.61 6.12
N TYR A 182 -0.19 -3.77 6.64
CA TYR A 182 0.97 -3.29 5.93
C TYR A 182 2.23 -3.35 6.80
N GLU A 183 3.24 -4.11 6.37
CA GLU A 183 4.56 -4.14 6.96
C GLU A 183 5.37 -2.92 6.50
N CYS A 184 4.94 -1.71 6.92
CA CYS A 184 5.58 -0.45 6.54
C CYS A 184 7.02 -0.40 7.05
N PRO A 185 8.01 -0.09 6.20
CA PRO A 185 9.40 -0.02 6.64
C PRO A 185 9.75 1.23 7.45
N TYR A 186 8.90 2.27 7.44
CA TYR A 186 9.12 3.52 8.17
C TYR A 186 8.16 3.65 9.36
N PRO A 187 8.59 4.16 10.53
CA PRO A 187 9.95 4.58 10.89
C PRO A 187 10.90 3.41 11.18
N TYR A 188 10.40 2.22 11.37
CA TYR A 188 11.15 0.96 11.50
C TYR A 188 10.33 -0.18 10.91
N LYS A 189 11.00 -1.20 10.42
CA LYS A 189 10.36 -2.36 9.81
C LYS A 189 9.98 -3.38 10.89
N ARG A 190 8.66 -3.64 11.03
CA ARG A 190 8.12 -4.71 11.87
C ARG A 190 7.39 -5.70 10.99
N LEU A 191 8.06 -6.83 10.72
CA LEU A 191 7.44 -7.94 10.00
C LEU A 191 6.44 -8.65 10.91
N MET A 192 5.40 -9.22 10.30
CA MET A 192 4.46 -10.09 11.00
C MET A 192 5.17 -11.38 11.43
N SER A 193 5.15 -11.69 12.72
CA SER A 193 5.60 -12.96 13.24
C SER A 193 4.56 -14.07 12.94
N GLU A 194 4.93 -15.33 13.12
CA GLU A 194 3.98 -16.44 13.03
C GLU A 194 2.78 -16.24 13.97
N LYS A 195 3.00 -15.74 15.19
CA LYS A 195 1.97 -15.53 16.20
C LYS A 195 0.97 -14.45 15.78
N THR A 196 1.44 -13.30 15.34
CA THR A 196 0.57 -12.19 14.88
C THR A 196 -0.14 -12.54 13.58
N LEU A 197 0.56 -13.19 12.63
CA LEU A 197 -0.03 -13.62 11.37
C LEU A 197 -1.11 -14.71 11.57
N ALA A 198 -0.85 -15.69 12.44
CA ALA A 198 -1.83 -16.71 12.80
C ALA A 198 -3.08 -16.11 13.46
N TYR A 199 -2.90 -15.13 14.37
CA TYR A 199 -4.01 -14.39 14.96
C TYR A 199 -4.87 -13.70 13.88
N CYS A 200 -4.23 -12.96 12.96
CA CYS A 200 -4.94 -12.26 11.89
C CYS A 200 -5.69 -13.24 10.96
N ALA A 201 -5.05 -14.34 10.59
CA ALA A 201 -5.66 -15.34 9.72
C ALA A 201 -6.88 -16.02 10.36
N ARG A 202 -6.84 -16.32 11.68
CA ARG A 202 -7.97 -16.90 12.41
C ARG A 202 -9.11 -15.92 12.65
N SER A 203 -8.81 -14.63 12.80
CA SER A 203 -9.83 -13.62 13.12
C SER A 203 -10.87 -13.46 12.01
N GLY A 204 -10.50 -13.78 10.75
CA GLY A 204 -11.33 -13.56 9.58
C GLY A 204 -11.63 -12.09 9.27
N ARG A 205 -10.98 -11.13 9.96
CA ARG A 205 -11.22 -9.68 9.84
C ARG A 205 -10.25 -8.99 8.86
N PHE A 206 -9.18 -9.68 8.46
CA PHE A 206 -8.17 -9.14 7.57
C PHE A 206 -8.27 -9.80 6.19
N ALA A 207 -8.46 -8.97 5.16
CA ALA A 207 -8.57 -9.43 3.77
C ALA A 207 -7.28 -9.21 2.96
N PHE A 208 -6.38 -8.32 3.39
CA PHE A 208 -5.21 -7.87 2.63
C PHE A 208 -3.97 -7.81 3.53
N LEU A 209 -2.86 -8.39 3.09
CA LEU A 209 -1.53 -8.20 3.69
C LEU A 209 -0.55 -7.74 2.61
N LYS A 210 -0.02 -6.53 2.72
CA LYS A 210 1.15 -6.10 1.96
C LYS A 210 2.41 -6.60 2.66
N ASP A 211 2.98 -7.66 2.11
CA ASP A 211 4.22 -8.29 2.57
C ASP A 211 5.44 -7.54 2.04
N THR A 212 6.36 -7.18 2.91
CA THR A 212 7.61 -6.50 2.57
C THR A 212 8.85 -7.26 3.05
N CYS A 213 8.73 -8.54 3.34
CA CYS A 213 9.86 -9.32 3.87
C CYS A 213 10.99 -9.50 2.84
N CYS A 214 10.69 -9.46 1.54
CA CYS A 214 11.64 -9.64 0.43
C CYS A 214 12.35 -11.03 0.44
N ASP A 215 11.70 -12.04 1.00
CA ASP A 215 12.23 -13.42 1.10
C ASP A 215 11.15 -14.41 0.61
N ALA A 216 11.40 -15.04 -0.54
CA ALA A 216 10.45 -15.98 -1.15
C ALA A 216 10.17 -17.20 -0.25
N ARG A 217 11.16 -17.70 0.49
CA ARG A 217 10.97 -18.81 1.42
C ARG A 217 10.03 -18.42 2.55
N LEU A 218 10.23 -17.25 3.16
CA LEU A 218 9.36 -16.74 4.21
C LEU A 218 7.95 -16.47 3.70
N ILE A 219 7.79 -15.96 2.47
CA ILE A 219 6.47 -15.79 1.84
C ILE A 219 5.76 -17.14 1.71
N ARG A 220 6.44 -18.19 1.27
CA ARG A 220 5.89 -19.56 1.17
C ARG A 220 5.42 -20.08 2.52
N GLU A 221 6.24 -19.93 3.56
CA GLU A 221 5.92 -20.33 4.94
C GLU A 221 4.67 -19.58 5.45
N ARG A 222 4.60 -18.27 5.21
CA ARG A 222 3.45 -17.42 5.57
C ARG A 222 2.18 -17.83 4.84
N LEU A 223 2.25 -18.12 3.56
CA LEU A 223 1.10 -18.58 2.77
C LEU A 223 0.56 -19.91 3.28
N ALA A 224 1.45 -20.85 3.66
CA ALA A 224 1.06 -22.11 4.28
C ALA A 224 0.40 -21.90 5.64
N LEU A 225 0.97 -21.02 6.48
CA LEU A 225 0.41 -20.64 7.78
C LEU A 225 -0.99 -20.03 7.62
N ILE A 226 -1.15 -19.03 6.76
CA ILE A 226 -2.43 -18.35 6.52
C ILE A 226 -3.51 -19.37 6.12
N ARG A 227 -3.22 -20.26 5.18
CA ARG A 227 -4.18 -21.30 4.73
C ARG A 227 -4.58 -22.24 5.87
N ARG A 228 -3.61 -22.70 6.66
CA ARG A 228 -3.85 -23.61 7.79
C ARG A 228 -4.71 -22.95 8.87
N GLU A 229 -4.34 -21.75 9.29
CA GLU A 229 -5.01 -21.04 10.38
C GLU A 229 -6.42 -20.57 10.00
N ALA A 230 -6.61 -20.08 8.78
CA ALA A 230 -7.93 -19.70 8.27
C ALA A 230 -8.86 -20.93 8.19
N ALA A 231 -8.36 -22.07 7.67
CA ALA A 231 -9.14 -23.30 7.61
C ALA A 231 -9.54 -23.81 8.99
N SER A 232 -8.64 -23.75 9.98
CA SER A 232 -8.92 -24.19 11.36
C SER A 232 -10.01 -23.36 12.04
N ALA A 233 -10.14 -22.08 11.66
CA ALA A 233 -11.14 -21.15 12.20
C ALA A 233 -12.40 -21.02 11.32
N ASN A 234 -12.48 -21.75 10.22
CA ASN A 234 -13.54 -21.59 9.19
C ASN A 234 -13.66 -20.13 8.72
N ALA A 235 -12.53 -19.43 8.61
CA ALA A 235 -12.43 -18.04 8.21
C ALA A 235 -12.02 -17.91 6.73
N ALA A 236 -12.38 -16.79 6.10
CA ALA A 236 -11.86 -16.45 4.78
C ALA A 236 -10.34 -16.22 4.87
N PRO A 237 -9.52 -16.77 3.94
CA PRO A 237 -8.09 -16.62 4.01
C PRO A 237 -7.66 -15.17 3.75
N LEU A 238 -6.80 -14.64 4.62
CA LEU A 238 -6.07 -13.41 4.41
C LEU A 238 -5.25 -13.50 3.12
N GLN A 239 -5.38 -12.53 2.22
CA GLN A 239 -4.68 -12.51 0.94
C GLN A 239 -3.34 -11.78 1.08
N LEU A 240 -2.23 -12.46 0.76
CA LEU A 240 -0.89 -11.89 0.77
C LEU A 240 -0.54 -11.32 -0.60
N TYR A 241 -0.15 -10.05 -0.65
CA TYR A 241 0.37 -9.34 -1.81
C TYR A 241 1.85 -9.03 -1.59
N ASN A 242 2.68 -9.52 -2.51
CA ASN A 242 4.11 -9.27 -2.47
C ASN A 242 4.40 -7.81 -2.86
N ALA A 243 5.23 -7.11 -2.10
CA ALA A 243 5.69 -5.75 -2.45
C ALA A 243 7.02 -5.73 -3.20
N ASN A 244 7.72 -6.87 -3.25
CA ASN A 244 9.07 -6.98 -3.81
C ASN A 244 9.05 -7.62 -5.20
N THR A 245 9.59 -6.92 -6.19
CA THR A 245 9.65 -7.41 -7.58
C THR A 245 10.52 -8.66 -7.72
N LEU A 246 11.68 -8.71 -7.05
CA LEU A 246 12.65 -9.81 -7.19
C LEU A 246 12.04 -11.18 -6.89
N THR A 247 11.15 -11.25 -5.91
CA THR A 247 10.53 -12.51 -5.44
C THR A 247 9.11 -12.72 -5.98
N LEU A 248 8.65 -11.87 -6.92
CA LEU A 248 7.24 -11.85 -7.33
C LEU A 248 6.81 -13.16 -8.00
N LEU A 249 7.49 -13.59 -9.04
CA LEU A 249 7.09 -14.79 -9.80
C LEU A 249 7.07 -16.04 -8.91
N GLU A 250 8.06 -16.20 -8.03
CA GLU A 250 8.10 -17.31 -7.09
C GLU A 250 6.93 -17.25 -6.09
N SER A 251 6.64 -16.06 -5.54
CA SER A 251 5.51 -15.88 -4.64
C SER A 251 4.15 -16.16 -5.30
N LEU A 252 3.98 -15.81 -6.58
CA LEU A 252 2.78 -16.16 -7.35
C LEU A 252 2.63 -17.68 -7.52
N ARG A 253 3.73 -18.40 -7.74
CA ARG A 253 3.76 -19.87 -7.82
C ARG A 253 3.37 -20.50 -6.49
N ASP A 254 3.76 -19.92 -5.38
CA ASP A 254 3.41 -20.37 -4.03
C ASP A 254 1.97 -19.96 -3.62
N GLY A 255 1.28 -19.15 -4.43
CA GLY A 255 -0.12 -18.78 -4.25
C GLY A 255 -0.36 -17.43 -3.59
N ALA A 256 0.59 -16.49 -3.69
CA ALA A 256 0.34 -15.09 -3.37
C ALA A 256 -0.81 -14.53 -4.20
N ALA A 257 -1.56 -13.59 -3.63
CA ALA A 257 -2.73 -13.00 -4.27
C ALA A 257 -2.37 -12.02 -5.39
N GLY A 258 -1.16 -11.47 -5.38
CA GLY A 258 -0.71 -10.52 -6.38
C GLY A 258 0.47 -9.68 -5.94
N PHE A 259 0.58 -8.49 -6.51
CA PHE A 259 1.65 -7.53 -6.27
C PHE A 259 1.10 -6.20 -5.75
N SER A 260 1.71 -5.66 -4.70
CA SER A 260 1.44 -4.31 -4.20
C SER A 260 2.74 -3.58 -3.89
N GLY A 261 3.44 -3.16 -4.93
CA GLY A 261 4.75 -2.54 -4.85
C GLY A 261 4.84 -1.19 -5.57
N VAL A 262 5.90 -0.46 -5.26
CA VAL A 262 6.16 0.89 -5.81
C VAL A 262 6.37 0.85 -7.33
N MET A 263 6.90 -0.25 -7.87
CA MET A 263 7.20 -0.37 -9.29
C MET A 263 5.96 -0.41 -10.18
N ALA A 264 4.78 -0.72 -9.63
CA ALA A 264 3.50 -0.59 -10.34
C ALA A 264 3.10 0.88 -10.61
N ASN A 265 3.84 1.87 -10.11
CA ASN A 265 3.72 3.27 -10.50
C ASN A 265 4.47 3.61 -11.81
N LEU A 266 5.27 2.70 -12.34
CA LEU A 266 6.07 2.93 -13.54
C LEU A 266 5.54 2.12 -14.75
N HIS A 267 5.42 0.82 -14.62
CA HIS A 267 5.00 -0.07 -15.72
C HIS A 267 4.01 -1.16 -15.23
N PRO A 268 2.82 -0.75 -14.74
CA PRO A 268 1.85 -1.67 -14.15
C PRO A 268 1.39 -2.76 -15.13
N GLU A 269 1.29 -2.47 -16.43
CA GLU A 269 0.88 -3.42 -17.46
C GLU A 269 1.79 -4.64 -17.57
N LEU A 270 3.08 -4.49 -17.25
CA LEU A 270 4.02 -5.61 -17.24
C LEU A 270 3.76 -6.55 -16.05
N TYR A 271 3.42 -5.99 -14.89
CA TYR A 271 3.00 -6.77 -13.71
C TYR A 271 1.66 -7.46 -13.93
N VAL A 272 0.71 -6.77 -14.59
CA VAL A 272 -0.58 -7.32 -15.00
C VAL A 272 -0.37 -8.51 -15.95
N TRP A 273 0.49 -8.34 -16.97
CA TRP A 273 0.80 -9.43 -17.88
C TRP A 273 1.42 -10.61 -17.12
N LEU A 274 2.40 -10.39 -16.26
CA LEU A 274 3.05 -11.44 -15.47
C LEU A 274 2.03 -12.18 -14.62
N TYR A 275 1.17 -11.46 -13.92
CA TYR A 275 0.15 -12.03 -13.06
C TYR A 275 -0.83 -12.94 -13.81
N HIS A 276 -1.26 -12.56 -15.00
CA HIS A 276 -2.24 -13.33 -15.77
C HIS A 276 -1.64 -14.47 -16.58
N ASN A 277 -0.37 -14.37 -17.01
CA ASN A 277 0.19 -15.25 -18.04
C ASN A 277 1.26 -16.22 -17.53
N TRP A 278 1.76 -16.08 -16.30
CA TRP A 278 2.89 -16.91 -15.84
C TRP A 278 2.65 -18.43 -15.89
N ARG A 279 1.39 -18.88 -15.82
CA ARG A 279 1.04 -20.30 -15.95
C ARG A 279 0.94 -20.73 -17.41
N ALA A 280 0.41 -19.86 -18.26
CA ALA A 280 0.20 -20.15 -19.67
C ALA A 280 1.50 -20.08 -20.49
N ASP A 281 2.41 -19.16 -20.13
CA ASP A 281 3.71 -18.96 -20.79
C ASP A 281 4.84 -18.82 -19.74
N PRO A 282 5.25 -19.94 -19.12
CA PRO A 282 6.26 -19.91 -18.05
C PRO A 282 7.62 -19.38 -18.50
N GLN A 283 8.03 -19.67 -19.74
CA GLN A 283 9.32 -19.21 -20.26
C GLN A 283 9.36 -17.69 -20.36
N ARG A 284 8.36 -17.09 -21.00
CA ARG A 284 8.26 -15.62 -21.13
C ARG A 284 8.08 -14.96 -19.78
N ALA A 285 7.39 -15.60 -18.84
CA ALA A 285 7.26 -15.11 -17.46
C ALA A 285 8.62 -15.02 -16.75
N GLU A 286 9.52 -15.99 -16.93
CA GLU A 286 10.90 -15.92 -16.37
C GLU A 286 11.71 -14.80 -17.02
N GLU A 287 11.63 -14.65 -18.34
CA GLU A 287 12.31 -13.59 -19.06
C GLU A 287 11.81 -12.20 -18.62
N LEU A 288 10.49 -12.03 -18.49
CA LEU A 288 9.89 -10.80 -17.98
C LEU A 288 10.26 -10.55 -16.52
N GLN A 289 10.23 -11.56 -15.66
CA GLN A 289 10.64 -11.43 -14.26
C GLN A 289 12.08 -10.91 -14.15
N ALA A 290 13.00 -11.42 -14.98
CA ALA A 290 14.39 -10.95 -14.98
C ALA A 290 14.48 -9.46 -15.38
N LEU A 291 13.74 -9.03 -16.41
CA LEU A 291 13.68 -7.62 -16.82
C LEU A 291 13.06 -6.73 -15.72
N LEU A 292 11.96 -7.15 -15.11
CA LEU A 292 11.31 -6.42 -14.00
C LEU A 292 12.25 -6.28 -12.80
N THR A 293 13.03 -7.33 -12.50
CA THR A 293 14.01 -7.29 -11.42
C THR A 293 15.08 -6.22 -11.68
N LEU A 294 15.59 -6.09 -12.89
CA LEU A 294 16.55 -5.03 -13.25
C LEU A 294 15.89 -3.65 -13.21
N LEU A 295 14.67 -3.51 -13.74
CA LEU A 295 13.90 -2.26 -13.71
C LEU A 295 13.57 -1.82 -12.28
N SER A 296 13.47 -2.73 -11.31
CA SER A 296 13.18 -2.39 -9.92
C SER A 296 14.25 -1.50 -9.26
N SER A 297 15.44 -1.40 -9.85
CA SER A 297 16.48 -0.45 -9.44
C SER A 297 16.03 1.02 -9.53
N LEU A 298 14.98 1.32 -10.29
CA LEU A 298 14.38 2.65 -10.37
C LEU A 298 13.79 3.12 -9.04
N GLU A 299 13.43 2.20 -8.14
CA GLU A 299 12.99 2.54 -6.78
C GLU A 299 14.04 3.37 -6.01
N ALA A 300 15.33 3.15 -6.29
CA ALA A 300 16.43 3.88 -5.68
C ALA A 300 16.77 5.21 -6.38
N GLN A 301 16.07 5.60 -7.44
CA GLN A 301 16.37 6.75 -8.29
C GLN A 301 15.56 8.00 -7.90
N GLY A 302 15.58 8.37 -6.60
CA GLY A 302 14.88 9.58 -6.12
C GLY A 302 13.35 9.43 -6.10
N TYR A 303 12.85 8.25 -5.73
CA TYR A 303 11.42 8.03 -5.52
C TYR A 303 10.90 8.93 -4.35
N PRO A 304 9.69 9.50 -4.44
CA PRO A 304 8.66 9.31 -5.49
C PRO A 304 8.83 10.23 -6.71
N ILE A 305 9.82 11.11 -6.77
CA ILE A 305 9.97 12.10 -7.84
C ILE A 305 10.22 11.42 -9.20
N CYS A 306 11.01 10.33 -9.24
CA CYS A 306 11.21 9.58 -10.47
C CYS A 306 9.90 8.99 -11.03
N ALA A 307 9.00 8.52 -10.18
CA ALA A 307 7.69 8.04 -10.61
C ALA A 307 6.80 9.18 -11.14
N LYS A 308 6.86 10.38 -10.53
CA LYS A 308 6.15 11.58 -11.04
C LYS A 308 6.67 12.00 -12.41
N GLN A 309 8.00 11.93 -12.62
CA GLN A 309 8.58 12.20 -13.93
C GLN A 309 8.10 11.16 -14.95
N HIS A 310 8.18 9.88 -14.61
CA HIS A 310 7.69 8.82 -15.50
C HIS A 310 6.21 9.01 -15.89
N MET A 311 5.36 9.37 -14.93
CA MET A 311 3.95 9.69 -15.21
C MET A 311 3.80 10.82 -16.24
N ASN A 312 4.62 11.89 -16.14
CA ASN A 312 4.64 12.94 -17.16
C ASN A 312 5.06 12.41 -18.53
N ASP A 313 6.07 11.54 -18.58
CA ASP A 313 6.62 10.97 -19.82
C ASP A 313 5.61 10.05 -20.53
N VAL A 314 4.70 9.41 -19.76
CA VAL A 314 3.62 8.55 -20.30
C VAL A 314 2.27 9.28 -20.45
N GLY A 315 2.26 10.61 -20.32
CA GLY A 315 1.08 11.44 -20.62
C GLY A 315 0.11 11.63 -19.43
N VAL A 316 0.57 11.43 -18.20
CA VAL A 316 -0.18 11.72 -16.98
C VAL A 316 0.46 12.94 -16.27
N PRO A 317 0.11 14.18 -16.67
CA PRO A 317 0.81 15.37 -16.25
C PRO A 317 0.60 15.69 -14.77
N MET A 318 1.72 16.01 -14.08
CA MET A 318 1.76 16.48 -12.70
C MET A 318 3.05 17.22 -12.40
N THR A 319 3.12 17.93 -11.27
CA THR A 319 4.36 18.54 -10.80
C THR A 319 5.31 17.50 -10.22
N LEU A 320 6.59 17.83 -10.12
CA LEU A 320 7.59 16.98 -9.44
C LEU A 320 7.71 17.30 -7.94
N VAL A 321 6.80 18.10 -7.39
CA VAL A 321 6.78 18.45 -5.96
C VAL A 321 6.58 17.19 -5.12
N SER A 322 7.42 17.01 -4.08
CA SER A 322 7.33 15.97 -3.06
C SER A 322 7.54 16.61 -1.70
N ARG A 323 6.89 16.10 -0.66
CA ARG A 323 7.08 16.52 0.73
C ARG A 323 8.12 15.64 1.45
N SER A 324 8.29 14.39 1.00
CA SER A 324 9.21 13.42 1.59
C SER A 324 10.60 13.42 0.96
N ALA A 325 10.75 13.96 -0.25
CA ALA A 325 12.01 13.97 -0.97
C ALA A 325 12.34 15.38 -1.51
N PRO A 326 13.57 15.89 -1.31
CA PRO A 326 13.98 17.17 -1.87
C PRO A 326 14.16 17.07 -3.39
N PRO A 327 14.02 18.17 -4.17
CA PRO A 327 14.24 18.15 -5.61
C PRO A 327 15.62 17.64 -6.04
N SER A 328 16.64 17.82 -5.19
CA SER A 328 18.00 17.31 -5.44
C SER A 328 18.11 15.78 -5.45
N ALA A 329 17.13 15.06 -4.88
CA ALA A 329 17.08 13.59 -4.93
C ALA A 329 16.90 13.07 -6.37
N PHE A 330 16.34 13.88 -7.28
CA PHE A 330 16.15 13.54 -8.68
C PHE A 330 17.04 14.42 -9.59
N GLY A 331 18.36 14.31 -9.38
CA GLY A 331 19.38 15.01 -10.17
C GLY A 331 19.70 14.32 -11.50
N TYR A 332 20.90 14.57 -12.04
CA TYR A 332 21.30 14.07 -13.37
C TYR A 332 21.27 12.52 -13.45
N VAL A 333 21.89 11.83 -12.49
CA VAL A 333 22.02 10.36 -12.54
C VAL A 333 20.65 9.68 -12.49
N PRO A 334 19.75 9.98 -11.53
CA PRO A 334 18.39 9.43 -11.55
C PRO A 334 17.61 9.70 -12.82
N ARG A 335 17.69 10.91 -13.39
CA ARG A 335 17.01 11.27 -14.65
C ARG A 335 17.53 10.44 -15.83
N GLU A 336 18.84 10.32 -15.95
CA GLU A 336 19.45 9.56 -17.03
C GLU A 336 19.17 8.05 -16.88
N THR A 337 19.18 7.53 -15.64
CA THR A 337 18.80 6.14 -15.36
C THR A 337 17.35 5.87 -15.78
N LEU A 338 16.40 6.75 -15.42
CA LEU A 338 15.00 6.64 -15.83
C LEU A 338 14.86 6.63 -17.35
N ARG A 339 15.50 7.57 -18.03
CA ARG A 339 15.48 7.68 -19.51
C ARG A 339 16.04 6.42 -20.19
N GLN A 340 17.08 5.81 -19.63
CA GLN A 340 17.64 4.56 -20.17
C GLN A 340 16.76 3.35 -19.85
N ALA A 341 16.12 3.34 -18.70
CA ALA A 341 15.19 2.27 -18.32
C ALA A 341 13.98 2.16 -19.28
N GLU A 342 13.54 3.26 -19.89
CA GLU A 342 12.49 3.24 -20.93
C GLU A 342 12.82 2.31 -22.11
N GLN A 343 14.12 2.13 -22.44
CA GLN A 343 14.52 1.16 -23.48
C GLN A 343 14.23 -0.27 -23.02
N MET A 344 14.52 -0.57 -21.76
CA MET A 344 14.26 -1.88 -21.17
C MET A 344 12.75 -2.14 -21.05
N GLU A 345 11.96 -1.11 -20.72
CA GLU A 345 10.50 -1.21 -20.72
C GLU A 345 9.96 -1.51 -22.12
N ARG A 346 10.45 -0.85 -23.15
CA ARG A 346 10.08 -1.14 -24.54
C ARG A 346 10.40 -2.59 -24.93
N LEU A 347 11.56 -3.11 -24.51
CA LEU A 347 11.92 -4.51 -24.73
C LEU A 347 10.96 -5.45 -23.99
N ALA A 348 10.63 -5.14 -22.73
CA ALA A 348 9.70 -5.92 -21.95
C ALA A 348 8.27 -5.91 -22.54
N ARG A 349 7.80 -4.77 -23.06
CA ARG A 349 6.49 -4.69 -23.74
C ARG A 349 6.46 -5.53 -25.00
N LYS A 350 7.50 -5.44 -25.83
CA LYS A 350 7.63 -6.30 -27.04
C LYS A 350 7.64 -7.78 -26.68
N LEU A 351 8.36 -8.17 -25.64
CA LEU A 351 8.35 -9.54 -25.12
C LEU A 351 6.93 -9.99 -24.78
N CYS A 352 6.13 -9.11 -24.20
CA CYS A 352 4.76 -9.39 -23.78
C CYS A 352 3.70 -9.17 -24.87
N LEU A 353 4.08 -8.73 -26.06
CA LEU A 353 3.15 -8.35 -27.16
C LEU A 353 2.15 -7.26 -26.73
N LEU A 354 2.64 -6.25 -26.01
CA LEU A 354 1.86 -5.11 -25.47
C LEU A 354 2.10 -3.82 -26.28
N ASP A 355 2.34 -3.91 -27.56
CA ASP A 355 2.56 -2.75 -28.46
C ASP A 355 1.23 -2.11 -28.90
#